data_72a4bc34ddddd6f06c89fb8ecf176dc1
#
_entry.id   72a4bc34ddddd6f06c89fb8ecf176dc1
#
_cell.length_a   1.000
_cell.length_b   1.000
_cell.length_c   1.000
_cell.angle_alpha   90.00
_cell.angle_beta   90.00
_cell.angle_gamma   90.00
#
_symmetry.space_group_name_H-M   'P 1'
#
loop_
_entity.id
_entity.type
_entity.pdbx_description
1 polymer ?
#
loop_
_entity_poly.entity_id
_entity_poly.type
_entity_poly.pdbx_seq_one_letter_code
_entity_poly.pdbx_strand_id
1 'polypeptide(L)'
;MKKALATILALVMAIGLCSVSWAANPASVSNAETLKTAIGAATAENNTITLTDNVVLNESVEIKKSGVNLVIDLGGKTISGSSLLFDIYSPVTFKNGTIDVTYNGSASICVMWLNGGAKLALENDVIVNAAKSAGATGSVFAVGLYNDCDEAELTINGKITGDNGATINGTITTNTNKVTVNGTIDVAGHALYLAGNGITDINNGACVKGDAGIEIRAGVLNINGGTVESTGTYSAPIANGNGTTASGAALIVAEHTTNQGITVNVNSGNIKAASNGKAIAASDPENKGGDDVKLNVAGGNVVGGIQVEESIEAAKPVAVTGGTFSTDVKEYLAEGKILQKNGDTYTAVTNSGITSGTYTAKPTVPDGYKVVENTDGTFTVEKVGGYYYYQPTTDTKTDGTKGSPKTFDAGIALYVGMALTSAAGVAFVGKKRED
;
A
#
# COMPACT_ATOMS: atom_id res chain seq x y z
N MET A 1 -11.36 -75.97 5.40
CA MET A 1 -12.46 -75.08 5.08
C MET A 1 -12.77 -74.09 6.25
N LYS A 2 -12.92 -74.53 7.50
CA LYS A 2 -13.24 -73.59 8.65
C LYS A 2 -12.19 -72.51 8.90
N LYS A 3 -10.87 -72.78 8.71
CA LYS A 3 -9.79 -71.77 8.89
C LYS A 3 -9.74 -70.74 7.74
N ALA A 4 -10.03 -71.14 6.53
CA ALA A 4 -10.09 -70.23 5.38
C ALA A 4 -11.28 -69.26 5.47
N LEU A 5 -12.43 -69.74 5.98
CA LEU A 5 -13.62 -68.88 6.18
C LEU A 5 -13.44 -67.81 7.27
N ALA A 6 -12.72 -68.17 8.35
CA ALA A 6 -12.40 -67.24 9.42
C ALA A 6 -11.42 -66.13 8.95
N THR A 7 -10.44 -66.47 8.09
CA THR A 7 -9.49 -65.51 7.52
C THR A 7 -10.17 -64.55 6.54
N ILE A 8 -11.10 -65.03 5.73
CA ILE A 8 -11.87 -64.20 4.80
C ILE A 8 -12.82 -63.28 5.58
N LEU A 9 -13.45 -63.76 6.64
CA LEU A 9 -14.33 -62.93 7.49
C LEU A 9 -13.56 -61.84 8.26
N ALA A 10 -12.33 -62.15 8.74
CA ALA A 10 -11.44 -61.17 9.37
C ALA A 10 -10.93 -60.12 8.35
N LEU A 11 -10.66 -60.51 7.12
CA LEU A 11 -10.23 -59.61 6.06
C LEU A 11 -11.37 -58.68 5.62
N VAL A 12 -12.59 -59.20 5.52
CA VAL A 12 -13.79 -58.41 5.20
C VAL A 12 -14.14 -57.41 6.35
N MET A 13 -13.95 -57.82 7.62
CA MET A 13 -14.11 -56.90 8.75
C MET A 13 -12.97 -55.87 8.83
N ALA A 14 -11.75 -56.18 8.46
CA ALA A 14 -10.64 -55.25 8.38
C ALA A 14 -10.80 -54.23 7.23
N ILE A 15 -11.39 -54.65 6.11
CA ILE A 15 -11.70 -53.77 4.97
C ILE A 15 -12.97 -52.90 5.30
N GLY A 16 -13.90 -53.44 6.08
CA GLY A 16 -15.10 -52.71 6.52
C GLY A 16 -14.84 -51.69 7.65
N LEU A 17 -13.65 -51.76 8.29
CA LEU A 17 -13.18 -50.79 9.29
C LEU A 17 -12.17 -49.77 8.75
N CYS A 18 -11.82 -49.84 7.47
CA CYS A 18 -11.35 -48.62 6.81
C CYS A 18 -12.55 -47.66 6.81
N SER A 19 -12.62 -46.82 7.84
CA SER A 19 -13.41 -45.64 7.81
C SER A 19 -12.99 -44.90 6.52
N VAL A 20 -13.80 -45.07 5.47
CA VAL A 20 -13.85 -44.06 4.44
C VAL A 20 -14.18 -42.81 5.21
N SER A 21 -13.18 -42.01 5.54
CA SER A 21 -13.43 -40.63 5.94
C SER A 21 -14.11 -40.02 4.73
N TRP A 22 -15.43 -40.07 4.71
CA TRP A 22 -16.21 -39.22 3.88
C TRP A 22 -15.66 -37.85 4.23
N ALA A 23 -15.02 -37.15 3.30
CA ALA A 23 -14.73 -35.76 3.47
C ALA A 23 -16.06 -35.18 3.93
N ALA A 24 -16.14 -34.80 5.21
CA ALA A 24 -17.38 -34.29 5.75
C ALA A 24 -17.77 -33.13 4.87
N ASN A 25 -18.96 -33.20 4.27
CA ASN A 25 -19.45 -32.10 3.43
C ASN A 25 -19.30 -30.84 4.25
N PRO A 26 -18.78 -29.74 3.67
CA PRO A 26 -18.70 -28.48 4.39
C PRO A 26 -20.06 -28.18 5.03
N ALA A 27 -20.04 -27.73 6.28
CA ALA A 27 -21.28 -27.45 7.01
C ALA A 27 -22.09 -26.41 6.22
N SER A 28 -23.34 -26.73 5.87
CA SER A 28 -24.26 -25.85 5.17
C SER A 28 -24.90 -24.89 6.16
N VAL A 29 -24.82 -23.59 5.89
CA VAL A 29 -25.30 -22.51 6.78
C VAL A 29 -26.38 -21.70 6.07
N SER A 30 -27.57 -21.61 6.67
CA SER A 30 -28.69 -20.85 6.13
C SER A 30 -29.20 -19.72 7.06
N ASN A 31 -28.68 -19.62 8.28
CA ASN A 31 -29.06 -18.61 9.26
C ASN A 31 -27.99 -18.44 10.38
N ALA A 32 -28.22 -17.50 11.29
CA ALA A 32 -27.26 -17.19 12.38
C ALA A 32 -27.00 -18.38 13.31
N GLU A 33 -28.02 -19.16 13.67
CA GLU A 33 -27.91 -20.30 14.58
C GLU A 33 -27.05 -21.42 13.95
N THR A 34 -27.31 -21.74 12.67
CA THR A 34 -26.55 -22.73 11.95
C THR A 34 -25.10 -22.27 11.72
N LEU A 35 -24.84 -20.96 11.55
CA LEU A 35 -23.49 -20.41 11.47
C LEU A 35 -22.73 -20.62 12.80
N LYS A 36 -23.32 -20.23 13.93
CA LYS A 36 -22.71 -20.42 15.25
C LYS A 36 -22.44 -21.91 15.53
N THR A 37 -23.40 -22.78 15.21
CA THR A 37 -23.25 -24.23 15.39
C THR A 37 -22.11 -24.78 14.51
N ALA A 38 -22.02 -24.35 13.25
CA ALA A 38 -20.97 -24.80 12.31
C ALA A 38 -19.59 -24.32 12.79
N ILE A 39 -19.46 -23.08 13.24
CA ILE A 39 -18.20 -22.56 13.82
C ILE A 39 -17.82 -23.40 15.04
N GLY A 40 -18.76 -23.68 15.95
CA GLY A 40 -18.54 -24.51 17.12
C GLY A 40 -18.07 -25.92 16.80
N ALA A 41 -18.59 -26.54 15.73
CA ALA A 41 -18.29 -27.90 15.29
C ALA A 41 -17.05 -28.01 14.42
N ALA A 42 -16.49 -26.91 13.90
CA ALA A 42 -15.31 -26.93 13.02
C ALA A 42 -14.08 -27.59 13.69
N THR A 43 -13.35 -28.39 12.91
CA THR A 43 -12.09 -29.07 13.29
C THR A 43 -11.01 -28.76 12.26
N ALA A 44 -9.75 -29.14 12.56
CA ALA A 44 -8.66 -28.95 11.60
C ALA A 44 -8.86 -29.70 10.27
N GLU A 45 -9.55 -30.84 10.32
CA GLU A 45 -9.85 -31.67 9.14
C GLU A 45 -11.12 -31.22 8.40
N ASN A 46 -12.05 -30.56 9.14
CA ASN A 46 -13.31 -30.04 8.60
C ASN A 46 -13.48 -28.58 9.03
N ASN A 47 -12.73 -27.73 8.36
CA ASN A 47 -12.58 -26.32 8.70
C ASN A 47 -13.35 -25.37 7.76
N THR A 48 -14.07 -25.89 6.76
CA THR A 48 -14.79 -25.07 5.79
C THR A 48 -16.29 -25.06 6.09
N ILE A 49 -16.83 -23.85 6.18
CA ILE A 49 -18.26 -23.58 6.36
C ILE A 49 -18.74 -22.86 5.09
N THR A 50 -19.85 -23.34 4.50
CA THR A 50 -20.39 -22.73 3.28
C THR A 50 -21.79 -22.21 3.54
N LEU A 51 -22.04 -20.95 3.20
CA LEU A 51 -23.37 -20.36 3.26
C LEU A 51 -24.22 -20.84 2.08
N THR A 52 -25.44 -21.25 2.38
CA THR A 52 -26.47 -21.60 1.37
C THR A 52 -27.49 -20.49 1.19
N ASP A 53 -27.64 -19.62 2.18
CA ASP A 53 -28.53 -18.46 2.18
C ASP A 53 -27.86 -17.23 2.80
N ASN A 54 -28.47 -16.05 2.63
CA ASN A 54 -28.07 -14.85 3.34
C ASN A 54 -28.31 -15.02 4.84
N VAL A 55 -27.38 -14.50 5.65
CA VAL A 55 -27.42 -14.61 7.11
C VAL A 55 -27.52 -13.23 7.73
N VAL A 56 -28.49 -13.01 8.60
CA VAL A 56 -28.59 -11.78 9.40
C VAL A 56 -28.11 -12.07 10.82
N LEU A 57 -27.13 -11.31 11.28
CA LEU A 57 -26.62 -11.38 12.65
C LEU A 57 -27.17 -10.20 13.46
N ASN A 58 -27.96 -10.52 14.50
CA ASN A 58 -28.49 -9.54 15.46
C ASN A 58 -27.56 -9.35 16.67
N GLU A 59 -26.57 -10.21 16.80
CA GLU A 59 -25.53 -10.18 17.83
C GLU A 59 -24.19 -10.68 17.25
N SER A 60 -23.09 -10.34 17.87
CA SER A 60 -21.77 -10.77 17.43
C SER A 60 -21.58 -12.28 17.56
N VAL A 61 -20.75 -12.81 16.68
CA VAL A 61 -20.33 -14.22 16.68
C VAL A 61 -18.85 -14.28 17.05
N GLU A 62 -18.55 -14.99 18.14
CA GLU A 62 -17.19 -15.25 18.56
C GLU A 62 -16.55 -16.36 17.69
N ILE A 63 -15.36 -16.10 17.12
CA ILE A 63 -14.54 -17.09 16.42
C ILE A 63 -13.32 -17.40 17.29
N LYS A 64 -13.41 -18.48 18.09
CA LYS A 64 -12.35 -18.91 19.00
C LYS A 64 -12.14 -20.41 18.90
N LYS A 65 -11.27 -20.80 17.97
CA LYS A 65 -11.01 -22.20 17.61
C LYS A 65 -9.51 -22.49 17.58
N SER A 66 -8.97 -22.99 18.70
CA SER A 66 -7.55 -23.33 18.79
C SER A 66 -7.17 -24.43 17.78
N GLY A 67 -6.11 -24.21 17.02
CA GLY A 67 -5.58 -25.18 16.05
C GLY A 67 -6.42 -25.37 14.79
N VAL A 68 -7.44 -24.51 14.56
CA VAL A 68 -8.28 -24.56 13.35
C VAL A 68 -8.07 -23.30 12.52
N ASN A 69 -7.68 -23.45 11.27
CA ASN A 69 -7.70 -22.38 10.28
C ASN A 69 -9.07 -22.37 9.60
N LEU A 70 -10.03 -21.67 10.20
CA LEU A 70 -11.41 -21.65 9.73
C LEU A 70 -11.54 -20.98 8.36
N VAL A 71 -12.32 -21.57 7.46
CA VAL A 71 -12.71 -20.98 6.18
C VAL A 71 -14.21 -20.78 6.16
N ILE A 72 -14.67 -19.54 6.02
CA ILE A 72 -16.07 -19.20 5.81
C ILE A 72 -16.27 -18.81 4.35
N ASP A 73 -16.77 -19.77 3.57
CA ASP A 73 -17.17 -19.57 2.19
C ASP A 73 -18.57 -18.99 2.14
N LEU A 74 -18.67 -17.73 1.79
CA LEU A 74 -19.95 -17.03 1.73
C LEU A 74 -20.85 -17.53 0.58
N GLY A 75 -20.33 -18.34 -0.36
CA GLY A 75 -21.12 -18.95 -1.43
C GLY A 75 -21.86 -17.94 -2.32
N GLY A 76 -21.32 -16.75 -2.49
CA GLY A 76 -21.99 -15.62 -3.15
C GLY A 76 -23.10 -14.97 -2.33
N LYS A 77 -23.22 -15.30 -1.03
CA LYS A 77 -24.25 -14.78 -0.12
C LYS A 77 -23.72 -13.62 0.71
N THR A 78 -24.62 -13.04 1.50
CA THR A 78 -24.33 -11.90 2.38
C THR A 78 -24.51 -12.30 3.84
N ILE A 79 -23.54 -11.97 4.68
CA ILE A 79 -23.74 -11.86 6.13
C ILE A 79 -23.97 -10.39 6.43
N SER A 80 -25.12 -10.08 7.07
CA SER A 80 -25.49 -8.69 7.37
C SER A 80 -25.81 -8.48 8.84
N GLY A 81 -25.78 -7.20 9.25
CA GLY A 81 -26.17 -6.77 10.59
C GLY A 81 -26.07 -5.27 10.77
N SER A 82 -26.19 -4.81 12.02
CA SER A 82 -26.21 -3.37 12.34
C SER A 82 -25.17 -2.97 13.40
N SER A 83 -24.24 -3.86 13.76
CA SER A 83 -23.22 -3.64 14.79
C SER A 83 -21.98 -4.51 14.53
N LEU A 84 -21.17 -4.79 15.56
CA LEU A 84 -20.11 -5.80 15.53
C LEU A 84 -20.69 -7.15 15.09
N LEU A 85 -20.12 -7.75 14.06
CA LEU A 85 -20.54 -9.08 13.58
C LEU A 85 -19.64 -10.20 14.08
N PHE A 86 -18.32 -9.97 14.10
CA PHE A 86 -17.36 -11.01 14.45
C PHE A 86 -16.35 -10.52 15.48
N ASP A 87 -16.21 -11.29 16.54
CA ASP A 87 -15.17 -11.16 17.55
C ASP A 87 -14.16 -12.31 17.39
N ILE A 88 -12.97 -12.00 16.82
CA ILE A 88 -12.07 -12.99 16.24
C ILE A 88 -10.86 -13.19 17.14
N TYR A 89 -10.65 -14.43 17.60
CA TYR A 89 -9.54 -14.88 18.45
C TYR A 89 -8.69 -15.98 17.80
N SER A 90 -9.04 -16.42 16.59
CA SER A 90 -8.39 -17.54 15.91
C SER A 90 -8.28 -17.27 14.43
N PRO A 91 -7.42 -18.01 13.70
CA PRO A 91 -7.31 -17.85 12.25
C PRO A 91 -8.64 -18.10 11.51
N VAL A 92 -9.05 -17.13 10.69
CA VAL A 92 -10.24 -17.23 9.84
C VAL A 92 -9.99 -16.58 8.48
N THR A 93 -10.48 -17.24 7.43
CA THR A 93 -10.49 -16.73 6.06
C THR A 93 -11.94 -16.61 5.60
N PHE A 94 -12.34 -15.42 5.14
CA PHE A 94 -13.60 -15.22 4.41
C PHE A 94 -13.31 -15.23 2.91
N LYS A 95 -14.19 -15.87 2.14
CA LYS A 95 -14.11 -15.88 0.68
C LYS A 95 -15.50 -15.87 0.04
N ASN A 96 -15.59 -15.41 -1.21
CA ASN A 96 -16.71 -15.57 -2.13
C ASN A 96 -18.01 -14.98 -1.61
N GLY A 97 -18.08 -13.66 -1.36
CA GLY A 97 -19.34 -13.00 -0.99
C GLY A 97 -19.20 -11.68 -0.24
N THR A 98 -20.25 -11.32 0.51
CA THR A 98 -20.34 -9.98 1.11
C THR A 98 -20.58 -10.05 2.62
N ILE A 99 -19.91 -9.14 3.35
CA ILE A 99 -20.22 -8.80 4.74
C ILE A 99 -20.73 -7.36 4.72
N ASP A 100 -21.97 -7.14 5.17
CA ASP A 100 -22.69 -5.88 5.01
C ASP A 100 -23.25 -5.37 6.33
N VAL A 101 -22.77 -4.20 6.77
CA VAL A 101 -23.25 -3.54 7.98
C VAL A 101 -23.72 -2.13 7.66
N THR A 102 -24.92 -1.79 8.13
CA THR A 102 -25.43 -0.42 8.17
C THR A 102 -25.68 -0.04 9.63
N TYR A 103 -24.72 0.67 10.21
CA TYR A 103 -24.73 1.10 11.60
C TYR A 103 -25.53 2.40 11.79
N ASN A 104 -26.27 2.49 12.91
CA ASN A 104 -27.08 3.66 13.19
C ASN A 104 -26.88 4.24 14.61
N GLY A 105 -25.82 3.86 15.30
CA GLY A 105 -25.54 4.29 16.67
C GLY A 105 -24.66 5.52 16.79
N SER A 106 -24.32 5.88 18.03
CA SER A 106 -23.46 7.02 18.37
C SER A 106 -22.05 6.62 18.84
N ALA A 107 -21.82 5.38 19.23
CA ALA A 107 -20.51 4.87 19.59
C ALA A 107 -19.71 4.50 18.34
N SER A 108 -18.39 4.62 18.38
CA SER A 108 -17.55 4.07 17.30
C SER A 108 -17.47 2.54 17.43
N ILE A 109 -17.58 1.84 16.31
CA ILE A 109 -17.54 0.37 16.24
C ILE A 109 -16.62 -0.13 15.14
N CYS A 110 -16.22 -1.40 15.24
CA CYS A 110 -15.71 -2.18 14.12
C CYS A 110 -16.72 -3.30 13.77
N VAL A 111 -16.82 -3.62 12.47
CA VAL A 111 -17.62 -4.75 11.99
C VAL A 111 -16.99 -6.08 12.43
N MET A 112 -15.67 -6.13 12.41
CA MET A 112 -14.87 -7.26 12.88
C MET A 112 -13.81 -6.77 13.85
N TRP A 113 -13.72 -7.40 15.03
CA TRP A 113 -12.65 -7.19 16.00
C TRP A 113 -11.63 -8.33 15.94
N LEU A 114 -10.34 -8.00 15.83
CA LEU A 114 -9.23 -8.94 15.96
C LEU A 114 -8.63 -8.82 17.35
N ASN A 115 -8.54 -9.95 18.05
CA ASN A 115 -7.91 -10.08 19.35
C ASN A 115 -6.53 -10.74 19.23
N GLY A 116 -5.79 -10.86 20.31
CA GLY A 116 -4.44 -11.40 20.30
C GLY A 116 -4.34 -12.78 19.65
N GLY A 117 -3.37 -12.95 18.74
CA GLY A 117 -3.17 -14.17 17.96
C GLY A 117 -4.17 -14.43 16.83
N ALA A 118 -5.17 -13.56 16.66
CA ALA A 118 -6.14 -13.67 15.55
C ALA A 118 -5.46 -13.44 14.20
N LYS A 119 -5.90 -14.23 13.19
CA LYS A 119 -5.47 -14.02 11.79
C LYS A 119 -6.68 -13.95 10.91
N LEU A 120 -6.93 -12.80 10.30
CA LEU A 120 -8.04 -12.58 9.37
C LEU A 120 -7.52 -12.41 7.95
N ALA A 121 -8.01 -13.21 7.03
CA ALA A 121 -7.85 -13.01 5.60
C ALA A 121 -9.22 -12.74 4.94
N LEU A 122 -9.29 -11.64 4.19
CA LEU A 122 -10.39 -11.31 3.29
C LEU A 122 -9.90 -11.58 1.87
N GLU A 123 -10.39 -12.66 1.24
CA GLU A 123 -9.96 -13.05 -0.10
C GLU A 123 -10.43 -12.09 -1.19
N ASN A 124 -9.87 -12.19 -2.39
CA ASN A 124 -10.08 -11.24 -3.50
C ASN A 124 -11.57 -11.04 -3.90
N ASP A 125 -12.39 -12.02 -3.65
CA ASP A 125 -13.82 -12.06 -3.97
C ASP A 125 -14.74 -11.70 -2.79
N VAL A 126 -14.15 -11.18 -1.70
CA VAL A 126 -14.88 -10.68 -0.53
C VAL A 126 -15.07 -9.17 -0.62
N ILE A 127 -16.30 -8.75 -0.35
CA ILE A 127 -16.64 -7.34 -0.14
C ILE A 127 -17.07 -7.16 1.32
N VAL A 128 -16.44 -6.21 2.01
CA VAL A 128 -16.90 -5.74 3.33
C VAL A 128 -17.42 -4.33 3.17
N ASN A 129 -18.72 -4.13 3.40
CA ASN A 129 -19.34 -2.82 3.43
C ASN A 129 -19.63 -2.43 4.90
N ALA A 130 -18.89 -1.44 5.39
CA ALA A 130 -19.02 -0.91 6.75
C ALA A 130 -19.65 0.48 6.69
N ALA A 131 -20.96 0.55 6.39
CA ALA A 131 -21.66 1.80 6.20
C ALA A 131 -22.32 2.31 7.49
N LYS A 132 -22.58 3.61 7.55
CA LYS A 132 -23.41 4.22 8.57
C LYS A 132 -24.65 4.88 7.96
N SER A 133 -25.74 4.87 8.70
CA SER A 133 -26.97 5.56 8.32
C SER A 133 -26.85 7.07 8.49
N ALA A 134 -27.72 7.84 7.84
CA ALA A 134 -27.66 9.31 7.86
C ALA A 134 -27.78 9.95 9.26
N GLY A 135 -28.28 9.23 10.27
CA GLY A 135 -28.40 9.72 11.64
C GLY A 135 -27.31 9.24 12.59
N ALA A 136 -26.42 8.38 12.13
CA ALA A 136 -25.36 7.84 12.96
C ALA A 136 -24.24 8.88 13.17
N THR A 137 -23.80 9.04 14.42
CA THR A 137 -22.70 9.95 14.80
C THR A 137 -21.42 9.21 15.14
N GLY A 138 -21.50 7.90 15.43
CA GLY A 138 -20.31 7.06 15.63
C GLY A 138 -19.60 6.73 14.32
N SER A 139 -18.29 6.45 14.40
CA SER A 139 -17.50 5.95 13.27
C SER A 139 -17.65 4.44 13.13
N VAL A 140 -17.64 3.95 11.90
CA VAL A 140 -17.70 2.52 11.59
C VAL A 140 -16.46 2.11 10.84
N PHE A 141 -15.66 1.23 11.41
CA PHE A 141 -14.52 0.59 10.74
C PHE A 141 -14.89 -0.83 10.29
N ALA A 142 -14.44 -1.24 9.13
CA ALA A 142 -14.66 -2.61 8.68
C ALA A 142 -13.91 -3.61 9.57
N VAL A 143 -12.65 -3.34 9.92
CA VAL A 143 -11.84 -4.21 10.76
C VAL A 143 -11.06 -3.38 11.78
N GLY A 144 -11.02 -3.84 13.02
CA GLY A 144 -10.19 -3.24 14.06
C GLY A 144 -9.34 -4.28 14.79
N LEU A 145 -8.07 -3.94 15.02
CA LEU A 145 -7.25 -4.62 15.99
C LEU A 145 -7.56 -4.02 17.36
N TYR A 146 -8.05 -4.89 18.28
CA TYR A 146 -8.60 -4.46 19.54
C TYR A 146 -7.53 -4.22 20.61
N ASN A 147 -7.93 -3.62 21.73
CA ASN A 147 -7.05 -3.38 22.88
C ASN A 147 -6.32 -4.66 23.29
N ASP A 148 -5.06 -4.51 23.67
CA ASP A 148 -4.18 -5.62 24.10
C ASP A 148 -3.95 -6.70 23.02
N CYS A 149 -4.27 -6.40 21.77
CA CYS A 149 -4.01 -7.29 20.65
C CYS A 149 -2.50 -7.43 20.41
N ASP A 150 -2.03 -8.65 20.37
CA ASP A 150 -0.65 -9.02 20.11
C ASP A 150 -0.60 -10.18 19.11
N GLU A 151 0.38 -10.18 18.20
CA GLU A 151 0.53 -11.20 17.14
C GLU A 151 -0.70 -11.37 16.22
N ALA A 152 -1.57 -10.34 16.12
CA ALA A 152 -2.68 -10.38 15.18
C ALA A 152 -2.24 -10.05 13.77
N GLU A 153 -2.83 -10.74 12.80
CA GLU A 153 -2.56 -10.54 11.38
C GLU A 153 -3.87 -10.24 10.62
N LEU A 154 -3.89 -9.15 9.87
CA LEU A 154 -4.96 -8.79 8.95
C LEU A 154 -4.43 -8.78 7.52
N THR A 155 -5.01 -9.58 6.63
CA THR A 155 -4.72 -9.56 5.20
C THR A 155 -5.97 -9.18 4.42
N ILE A 156 -5.89 -8.09 3.66
CA ILE A 156 -6.97 -7.56 2.82
C ILE A 156 -6.59 -7.79 1.35
N ASN A 157 -7.10 -8.85 0.75
CA ASN A 157 -7.00 -9.11 -0.69
C ASN A 157 -8.27 -8.62 -1.41
N GLY A 158 -9.41 -8.60 -0.73
CA GLY A 158 -10.71 -8.20 -1.21
C GLY A 158 -10.95 -6.69 -1.22
N LYS A 159 -12.23 -6.32 -1.12
CA LYS A 159 -12.66 -4.93 -1.14
C LYS A 159 -13.35 -4.52 0.16
N ILE A 160 -12.94 -3.36 0.70
CA ILE A 160 -13.62 -2.68 1.80
C ILE A 160 -14.24 -1.39 1.29
N THR A 161 -15.50 -1.13 1.68
CA THR A 161 -16.26 0.08 1.37
C THR A 161 -17.02 0.57 2.60
N GLY A 162 -17.56 1.78 2.55
CA GLY A 162 -18.41 2.34 3.62
C GLY A 162 -17.83 3.57 4.29
N ASP A 163 -17.87 3.63 5.63
CA ASP A 163 -17.44 4.80 6.40
C ASP A 163 -15.90 4.83 6.55
N ASN A 164 -15.30 3.84 7.22
CA ASN A 164 -13.86 3.72 7.37
C ASN A 164 -13.38 2.28 7.10
N GLY A 165 -12.09 2.13 6.74
CA GLY A 165 -11.50 0.86 6.40
C GLY A 165 -11.03 0.05 7.62
N ALA A 166 -9.74 0.06 7.93
CA ALA A 166 -9.20 -0.68 9.05
C ALA A 166 -8.48 0.22 10.06
N THR A 167 -8.42 -0.25 11.33
CA THR A 167 -7.76 0.49 12.41
C THR A 167 -6.91 -0.41 13.29
N ILE A 168 -5.81 0.14 13.81
CA ILE A 168 -5.05 -0.41 14.94
C ILE A 168 -5.30 0.51 16.14
N ASN A 169 -5.80 -0.06 17.24
CA ASN A 169 -6.14 0.73 18.43
C ASN A 169 -4.90 1.36 19.07
N GLY A 170 -4.99 2.64 19.44
CA GLY A 170 -3.89 3.44 20.00
C GLY A 170 -3.34 2.95 21.34
N THR A 171 -4.02 2.04 22.03
CA THR A 171 -3.50 1.42 23.27
C THR A 171 -2.51 0.29 22.99
N ILE A 172 -2.41 -0.20 21.76
CA ILE A 172 -1.47 -1.27 21.39
C ILE A 172 -0.05 -0.72 21.34
N THR A 173 0.83 -1.27 22.16
CA THR A 173 2.24 -0.83 22.31
C THR A 173 3.25 -1.83 21.73
N THR A 174 2.83 -3.06 21.42
CA THR A 174 3.68 -4.08 20.78
C THR A 174 3.66 -3.92 19.27
N ASN A 175 4.78 -4.17 18.59
CA ASN A 175 4.89 -4.09 17.13
C ASN A 175 4.77 -5.45 16.43
N THR A 176 4.18 -6.44 17.08
CA THR A 176 4.01 -7.79 16.57
C THR A 176 2.78 -7.94 15.66
N ASN A 177 1.85 -6.99 15.72
CA ASN A 177 0.67 -6.96 14.85
C ASN A 177 1.04 -6.62 13.41
N LYS A 178 0.33 -7.25 12.46
CA LYS A 178 0.59 -7.03 11.04
C LYS A 178 -0.70 -6.76 10.26
N VAL A 179 -0.67 -5.73 9.41
CA VAL A 179 -1.71 -5.42 8.42
C VAL A 179 -1.10 -5.48 7.03
N THR A 180 -1.67 -6.26 6.14
CA THR A 180 -1.23 -6.38 4.75
C THR A 180 -2.39 -6.02 3.82
N VAL A 181 -2.19 -5.03 2.96
CA VAL A 181 -3.19 -4.60 1.98
C VAL A 181 -2.68 -4.93 0.57
N ASN A 182 -3.38 -5.85 -0.09
CA ASN A 182 -3.17 -6.23 -1.49
C ASN A 182 -4.38 -5.83 -2.36
N GLY A 183 -5.55 -5.67 -1.74
CA GLY A 183 -6.84 -5.36 -2.36
C GLY A 183 -7.20 -3.88 -2.35
N THR A 184 -8.50 -3.61 -2.27
CA THR A 184 -9.03 -2.25 -2.35
C THR A 184 -9.71 -1.84 -1.04
N ILE A 185 -9.36 -0.66 -0.53
CA ILE A 185 -10.10 0.06 0.51
C ILE A 185 -10.56 1.38 -0.14
N ASP A 186 -11.87 1.57 -0.31
CA ASP A 186 -12.47 2.77 -0.92
C ASP A 186 -13.65 3.22 -0.06
N VAL A 187 -13.39 4.17 0.82
CA VAL A 187 -14.28 4.57 1.90
C VAL A 187 -14.50 6.08 1.96
N ALA A 188 -15.52 6.51 2.69
CA ALA A 188 -15.85 7.93 2.81
C ALA A 188 -14.93 8.69 3.78
N GLY A 189 -14.45 8.03 4.84
CA GLY A 189 -13.59 8.60 5.87
C GLY A 189 -12.12 8.17 5.73
N HIS A 190 -11.52 7.66 6.80
CA HIS A 190 -10.14 7.17 6.80
C HIS A 190 -10.06 5.73 6.23
N ALA A 191 -9.25 5.54 5.18
CA ALA A 191 -9.07 4.19 4.67
C ALA A 191 -8.26 3.31 5.64
N LEU A 192 -7.20 3.85 6.24
CA LEU A 192 -6.49 3.22 7.36
C LEU A 192 -6.25 4.25 8.47
N TYR A 193 -6.56 3.86 9.72
CA TYR A 193 -6.23 4.60 10.92
C TYR A 193 -5.37 3.77 11.85
N LEU A 194 -4.07 4.05 11.87
CA LEU A 194 -3.02 3.26 12.53
C LEU A 194 -2.53 3.99 13.78
N ALA A 195 -3.36 4.00 14.84
CA ALA A 195 -3.05 4.74 16.06
C ALA A 195 -2.15 3.96 17.03
N GLY A 196 -2.18 2.62 16.97
CA GLY A 196 -1.36 1.72 17.77
C GLY A 196 -0.18 1.14 16.99
N ASN A 197 0.74 0.53 17.72
CA ASN A 197 1.94 -0.06 17.18
C ASN A 197 1.65 -1.32 16.35
N GLY A 198 2.44 -1.54 15.32
CA GLY A 198 2.33 -2.68 14.39
C GLY A 198 3.06 -2.40 13.08
N ILE A 199 3.04 -3.35 12.17
CA ILE A 199 3.63 -3.23 10.84
C ILE A 199 2.51 -3.28 9.80
N THR A 200 2.42 -2.25 8.97
CA THR A 200 1.46 -2.18 7.87
C THR A 200 2.18 -2.15 6.54
N ASP A 201 1.84 -3.07 5.65
CA ASP A 201 2.40 -3.18 4.31
C ASP A 201 1.32 -2.89 3.26
N ILE A 202 1.52 -1.88 2.41
CA ILE A 202 0.72 -1.60 1.22
C ILE A 202 1.48 -2.12 0.01
N ASN A 203 0.94 -3.15 -0.63
CA ASN A 203 1.64 -3.87 -1.69
C ASN A 203 1.24 -3.40 -3.09
N ASN A 204 1.98 -3.88 -4.08
CA ASN A 204 1.69 -3.58 -5.47
C ASN A 204 0.28 -4.05 -5.87
N GLY A 205 -0.47 -3.19 -6.55
CA GLY A 205 -1.86 -3.45 -6.92
C GLY A 205 -2.91 -3.01 -5.89
N ALA A 206 -2.51 -2.72 -4.64
CA ALA A 206 -3.42 -2.19 -3.63
C ALA A 206 -3.96 -0.80 -4.00
N CYS A 207 -5.21 -0.51 -3.60
CA CYS A 207 -5.83 0.80 -3.70
C CYS A 207 -6.38 1.18 -2.32
N VAL A 208 -5.81 2.21 -1.70
CA VAL A 208 -6.19 2.70 -0.36
C VAL A 208 -6.68 4.13 -0.54
N LYS A 209 -7.99 4.32 -0.45
CA LYS A 209 -8.64 5.58 -0.77
C LYS A 209 -9.71 5.96 0.25
N GLY A 210 -9.72 7.23 0.65
CA GLY A 210 -10.69 7.81 1.57
C GLY A 210 -10.68 9.33 1.53
N ASP A 211 -11.47 9.98 2.39
CA ASP A 211 -11.28 11.42 2.69
C ASP A 211 -9.83 11.65 3.10
N ALA A 212 -9.32 10.85 4.04
CA ALA A 212 -7.90 10.62 4.29
C ALA A 212 -7.51 9.20 3.85
N GLY A 213 -6.37 9.03 3.17
CA GLY A 213 -5.89 7.73 2.76
C GLY A 213 -5.42 6.92 3.97
N ILE A 214 -4.26 7.22 4.50
CA ILE A 214 -3.68 6.56 5.68
C ILE A 214 -3.32 7.63 6.71
N GLU A 215 -3.80 7.47 7.94
CA GLU A 215 -3.27 8.20 9.09
C GLU A 215 -2.52 7.21 9.98
N ILE A 216 -1.20 7.41 10.12
CA ILE A 216 -0.35 6.64 11.01
C ILE A 216 0.08 7.51 12.19
N ARG A 217 -0.12 6.96 13.41
CA ARG A 217 0.20 7.62 14.67
C ARG A 217 1.14 6.81 15.56
N ALA A 218 1.45 5.57 15.17
CA ALA A 218 2.43 4.68 15.80
C ALA A 218 2.85 3.56 14.85
N GLY A 219 4.03 2.99 15.04
CA GLY A 219 4.50 1.79 14.35
C GLY A 219 5.14 2.04 12.98
N VAL A 220 5.06 1.04 12.11
CA VAL A 220 5.76 1.03 10.82
C VAL A 220 4.77 0.91 9.67
N LEU A 221 4.87 1.80 8.69
CA LEU A 221 4.14 1.73 7.42
C LEU A 221 5.13 1.61 6.27
N ASN A 222 4.98 0.57 5.47
CA ASN A 222 5.72 0.37 4.24
C ASN A 222 4.77 0.48 3.04
N ILE A 223 5.01 1.43 2.15
CA ILE A 223 4.32 1.55 0.87
C ILE A 223 5.25 0.98 -0.19
N ASN A 224 5.01 -0.28 -0.54
CA ASN A 224 5.81 -1.07 -1.48
C ASN A 224 5.27 -1.01 -2.91
N GLY A 225 4.12 -0.34 -3.11
CA GLY A 225 3.43 -0.21 -4.40
C GLY A 225 2.01 0.29 -4.22
N GLY A 226 1.17 0.06 -5.23
CA GLY A 226 -0.24 0.44 -5.19
C GLY A 226 -0.49 1.95 -5.23
N THR A 227 -1.67 2.34 -4.80
CA THR A 227 -2.10 3.75 -4.75
C THR A 227 -2.66 4.07 -3.37
N VAL A 228 -2.20 5.16 -2.76
CA VAL A 228 -2.79 5.78 -1.57
C VAL A 228 -3.33 7.13 -1.98
N GLU A 229 -4.65 7.34 -1.84
CA GLU A 229 -5.34 8.51 -2.37
C GLU A 229 -6.23 9.17 -1.32
N SER A 230 -6.18 10.50 -1.21
CA SER A 230 -7.19 11.28 -0.49
C SER A 230 -8.18 11.92 -1.46
N THR A 231 -9.45 11.96 -1.03
CA THR A 231 -10.54 12.65 -1.75
C THR A 231 -10.98 13.94 -1.08
N GLY A 232 -10.56 14.14 0.17
CA GLY A 232 -10.96 15.27 1.00
C GLY A 232 -10.17 16.55 0.76
N THR A 233 -10.66 17.62 1.37
CA THR A 233 -9.93 18.89 1.50
C THR A 233 -9.07 18.83 2.76
N TYR A 234 -7.80 19.22 2.64
CA TYR A 234 -6.87 19.21 3.76
C TYR A 234 -7.33 20.12 4.89
N SER A 235 -7.32 19.56 6.09
CA SER A 235 -7.36 20.32 7.35
C SER A 235 -6.11 20.00 8.17
N ALA A 236 -5.51 21.03 8.76
CA ALA A 236 -4.36 20.83 9.63
C ALA A 236 -4.69 19.89 10.79
N PRO A 237 -3.76 19.01 11.19
CA PRO A 237 -3.96 18.11 12.32
C PRO A 237 -4.22 18.86 13.62
N ILE A 238 -5.16 18.33 14.41
CA ILE A 238 -5.50 18.79 15.75
C ILE A 238 -5.32 17.67 16.77
N ALA A 239 -5.00 18.02 18.01
CA ALA A 239 -4.96 17.06 19.10
C ALA A 239 -6.31 16.37 19.28
N ASN A 240 -6.35 15.05 19.28
CA ASN A 240 -7.58 14.26 19.40
C ASN A 240 -7.38 12.94 20.16
N GLY A 241 -6.45 12.90 21.09
CA GLY A 241 -6.21 11.70 21.90
C GLY A 241 -6.05 10.44 21.03
N ASN A 242 -6.97 9.49 21.15
CA ASN A 242 -7.01 8.26 20.34
C ASN A 242 -7.97 8.36 19.13
N GLY A 243 -8.31 9.58 18.69
CA GLY A 243 -9.13 9.82 17.49
C GLY A 243 -8.29 10.30 16.31
N THR A 244 -8.91 10.38 15.12
CA THR A 244 -8.27 10.93 13.92
C THR A 244 -7.95 12.42 14.08
N THR A 245 -6.83 12.88 13.54
CA THR A 245 -6.33 14.25 13.76
C THR A 245 -6.54 15.18 12.58
N ALA A 246 -6.54 14.66 11.38
CA ALA A 246 -6.60 15.44 10.15
C ALA A 246 -7.54 14.80 9.11
N SER A 247 -7.81 15.54 8.04
CA SER A 247 -8.49 15.05 6.85
C SER A 247 -7.80 15.52 5.58
N GLY A 248 -8.17 14.98 4.43
CA GLY A 248 -7.76 15.47 3.12
C GLY A 248 -6.28 15.33 2.79
N ALA A 249 -5.54 14.43 3.45
CA ALA A 249 -4.21 14.04 3.00
C ALA A 249 -4.17 12.54 2.66
N ALA A 250 -3.40 12.19 1.62
CA ALA A 250 -3.25 10.79 1.26
C ALA A 250 -2.47 10.01 2.32
N LEU A 251 -1.44 10.62 2.88
CA LEU A 251 -0.65 10.09 3.99
C LEU A 251 -0.55 11.15 5.08
N ILE A 252 -1.07 10.84 6.27
CA ILE A 252 -0.98 11.64 7.48
C ILE A 252 -0.04 10.92 8.44
N VAL A 253 0.98 11.61 8.91
CA VAL A 253 1.92 11.15 9.93
C VAL A 253 1.76 12.09 11.13
N ALA A 254 1.11 11.62 12.19
CA ALA A 254 0.74 12.47 13.33
C ALA A 254 1.02 11.74 14.64
N GLU A 255 1.78 12.37 15.54
CA GLU A 255 2.09 11.74 16.81
C GLU A 255 0.85 11.45 17.66
N HIS A 256 0.93 10.37 18.43
CA HIS A 256 -0.12 9.91 19.33
C HIS A 256 0.21 10.25 20.79
N THR A 257 -0.83 10.35 21.62
CA THR A 257 -0.68 10.57 23.07
C THR A 257 0.22 9.56 23.76
N THR A 258 0.32 8.33 23.23
CA THR A 258 1.18 7.25 23.77
C THR A 258 2.66 7.42 23.41
N ASN A 259 2.99 8.38 22.55
CA ASN A 259 4.37 8.70 22.14
C ASN A 259 5.18 7.47 21.71
N GLN A 260 4.63 6.72 20.77
CA GLN A 260 5.30 5.56 20.18
C GLN A 260 5.91 5.98 18.85
N GLY A 261 7.12 5.51 18.53
CA GLY A 261 7.82 5.89 17.32
C GLY A 261 7.03 5.57 16.05
N ILE A 262 7.17 6.44 15.04
CA ILE A 262 6.55 6.30 13.74
C ILE A 262 7.65 6.15 12.68
N THR A 263 7.56 5.11 11.87
CA THR A 263 8.41 4.96 10.69
C THR A 263 7.58 4.72 9.45
N VAL A 264 7.71 5.60 8.48
CA VAL A 264 7.05 5.46 7.18
C VAL A 264 8.12 5.30 6.09
N ASN A 265 7.98 4.28 5.28
CA ASN A 265 8.83 4.01 4.12
C ASN A 265 7.98 4.02 2.84
N VAL A 266 8.14 5.05 2.02
CA VAL A 266 7.58 5.10 0.66
C VAL A 266 8.64 4.56 -0.29
N ASN A 267 8.56 3.27 -0.59
CA ASN A 267 9.52 2.58 -1.47
C ASN A 267 9.12 2.70 -2.95
N SER A 268 7.82 2.68 -3.24
CA SER A 268 7.26 2.83 -4.59
C SER A 268 5.75 3.13 -4.52
N GLY A 269 5.05 3.13 -5.67
CA GLY A 269 3.60 3.36 -5.75
C GLY A 269 3.23 4.82 -5.99
N ASN A 270 1.94 5.14 -5.83
CA ASN A 270 1.39 6.47 -6.05
C ASN A 270 0.79 7.02 -4.76
N ILE A 271 1.24 8.17 -4.32
CA ILE A 271 0.65 8.93 -3.22
C ILE A 271 -0.04 10.14 -3.84
N LYS A 272 -1.36 10.20 -3.79
CA LYS A 272 -2.13 11.17 -4.56
C LYS A 272 -3.14 11.93 -3.70
N ALA A 273 -3.03 13.25 -3.73
CA ALA A 273 -4.00 14.14 -3.10
C ALA A 273 -5.12 14.55 -4.06
N ALA A 274 -6.29 14.86 -3.50
CA ALA A 274 -7.29 15.68 -4.18
C ALA A 274 -6.74 17.10 -4.46
N SER A 275 -7.41 17.88 -5.31
CA SER A 275 -6.95 19.21 -5.71
C SER A 275 -6.70 20.17 -4.53
N ASN A 276 -7.51 20.06 -3.47
CA ASN A 276 -7.39 20.85 -2.23
C ASN A 276 -6.78 20.03 -1.07
N GLY A 277 -6.22 18.85 -1.36
CA GLY A 277 -5.60 17.96 -0.40
C GLY A 277 -4.08 18.13 -0.33
N LYS A 278 -3.46 17.31 0.51
CA LYS A 278 -2.00 17.12 0.58
C LYS A 278 -1.65 15.67 0.24
N ALA A 279 -0.55 15.47 -0.47
CA ALA A 279 -0.08 14.11 -0.67
C ALA A 279 0.44 13.53 0.65
N ILE A 280 1.21 14.31 1.38
CA ILE A 280 1.79 13.94 2.66
C ILE A 280 1.62 15.11 3.63
N ALA A 281 1.19 14.81 4.87
CA ALA A 281 1.16 15.74 5.97
C ALA A 281 1.86 15.12 7.19
N ALA A 282 2.78 15.86 7.82
CA ALA A 282 3.46 15.44 9.05
C ALA A 282 3.24 16.47 10.15
N SER A 283 2.92 16.03 11.37
CA SER A 283 2.61 16.90 12.49
C SER A 283 2.84 16.24 13.86
N ASP A 284 2.96 17.06 14.89
CA ASP A 284 2.91 16.63 16.30
C ASP A 284 1.75 17.34 17.02
N PRO A 285 0.50 16.91 16.77
CA PRO A 285 -0.67 17.57 17.35
C PRO A 285 -0.76 17.36 18.88
N GLU A 286 -0.10 16.37 19.42
CA GLU A 286 -0.11 16.02 20.86
C GLU A 286 1.11 16.58 21.59
N ASN A 287 1.98 17.34 20.91
CA ASN A 287 3.16 18.01 21.45
C ASN A 287 4.15 17.03 22.16
N LYS A 288 4.55 15.98 21.47
CA LYS A 288 5.45 14.92 21.94
C LYS A 288 6.92 15.13 21.56
N GLY A 289 7.22 16.03 20.63
CA GLY A 289 8.57 16.43 20.23
C GLY A 289 9.05 15.91 18.87
N GLY A 290 8.47 14.87 18.34
CA GLY A 290 8.69 14.41 16.95
C GLY A 290 10.02 13.72 16.67
N ASP A 291 10.92 13.56 17.65
CA ASP A 291 12.28 13.01 17.43
C ASP A 291 12.30 11.55 16.96
N ASP A 292 11.25 10.80 17.21
CA ASP A 292 11.07 9.41 16.83
C ASP A 292 10.18 9.21 15.58
N VAL A 293 9.82 10.31 14.90
CA VAL A 293 9.09 10.29 13.64
C VAL A 293 10.06 10.30 12.45
N LYS A 294 9.94 9.29 11.58
CA LYS A 294 10.75 9.11 10.38
C LYS A 294 9.88 8.82 9.18
N LEU A 295 9.96 9.68 8.18
CA LEU A 295 9.29 9.49 6.89
C LEU A 295 10.33 9.49 5.77
N ASN A 296 10.59 8.33 5.21
CA ASN A 296 11.58 8.07 4.17
C ASN A 296 10.86 7.94 2.82
N VAL A 297 11.12 8.85 1.88
CA VAL A 297 10.61 8.75 0.51
C VAL A 297 11.77 8.34 -0.39
N ALA A 298 11.85 7.03 -0.69
CA ALA A 298 12.90 6.45 -1.51
C ALA A 298 12.48 6.26 -2.98
N GLY A 299 11.17 6.32 -3.27
CA GLY A 299 10.63 6.12 -4.61
C GLY A 299 9.17 6.54 -4.71
N GLY A 300 8.52 6.08 -5.79
CA GLY A 300 7.10 6.34 -6.04
C GLY A 300 6.84 7.68 -6.74
N ASN A 301 5.56 7.93 -6.98
CA ASN A 301 5.05 9.14 -7.60
C ASN A 301 4.14 9.87 -6.60
N VAL A 302 4.55 11.07 -6.18
CA VAL A 302 3.87 11.89 -5.18
C VAL A 302 3.18 13.06 -5.88
N VAL A 303 1.85 13.01 -5.95
CA VAL A 303 1.01 14.01 -6.59
C VAL A 303 0.26 14.81 -5.55
N GLY A 304 0.63 16.06 -5.40
CA GLY A 304 0.21 16.99 -4.33
C GLY A 304 1.40 17.44 -3.49
N GLY A 305 1.17 18.41 -2.60
CA GLY A 305 2.24 18.96 -1.77
C GLY A 305 2.58 18.07 -0.58
N ILE A 306 3.81 18.20 -0.09
CA ILE A 306 4.21 17.76 1.24
C ILE A 306 4.01 18.94 2.19
N GLN A 307 3.36 18.69 3.32
CA GLN A 307 3.14 19.67 4.40
C GLN A 307 3.79 19.11 5.67
N VAL A 308 4.73 19.85 6.23
CA VAL A 308 5.26 19.59 7.57
C VAL A 308 4.79 20.76 8.45
N GLU A 309 4.09 20.44 9.52
CA GLU A 309 3.58 21.45 10.44
C GLU A 309 4.70 21.97 11.35
N GLU A 310 4.59 23.23 11.80
CA GLU A 310 5.59 23.90 12.65
C GLU A 310 5.90 23.08 13.92
N SER A 311 4.89 22.37 14.45
CA SER A 311 5.03 21.52 15.66
C SER A 311 6.10 20.43 15.53
N ILE A 312 6.45 19.99 14.32
CA ILE A 312 7.41 18.90 14.07
C ILE A 312 8.55 19.31 13.10
N GLU A 313 8.52 20.52 12.57
CA GLU A 313 9.50 20.98 11.57
C GLU A 313 10.94 20.89 12.06
N ALA A 314 11.18 21.20 13.35
CA ALA A 314 12.51 21.16 13.95
C ALA A 314 13.13 19.75 13.99
N ALA A 315 12.31 18.71 14.07
CA ALA A 315 12.75 17.31 14.06
C ALA A 315 13.15 16.83 12.64
N LYS A 316 12.81 17.57 11.59
CA LYS A 316 13.08 17.23 10.18
C LYS A 316 12.66 15.79 9.85
N PRO A 317 11.40 15.42 10.05
CA PRO A 317 10.96 14.03 9.99
C PRO A 317 11.01 13.44 8.57
N VAL A 318 11.04 14.28 7.52
CA VAL A 318 10.95 13.87 6.11
C VAL A 318 12.33 13.83 5.47
N ALA A 319 12.68 12.70 4.86
CA ALA A 319 13.88 12.50 4.07
C ALA A 319 13.55 11.95 2.67
N VAL A 320 13.80 12.75 1.63
CA VAL A 320 13.58 12.37 0.23
C VAL A 320 14.90 11.91 -0.38
N THR A 321 14.98 10.62 -0.73
CA THR A 321 16.16 10.01 -1.38
C THR A 321 15.90 9.60 -2.83
N GLY A 322 14.63 9.58 -3.27
CA GLY A 322 14.19 9.24 -4.62
C GLY A 322 12.73 9.61 -4.86
N GLY A 323 12.18 9.21 -6.00
CA GLY A 323 10.78 9.46 -6.38
C GLY A 323 10.57 10.65 -7.31
N THR A 324 9.35 10.76 -7.80
CA THR A 324 8.88 11.83 -8.68
C THR A 324 7.77 12.62 -7.98
N PHE A 325 7.78 13.93 -8.11
CA PHE A 325 6.92 14.84 -7.37
C PHE A 325 6.25 15.84 -8.32
N SER A 326 5.01 16.21 -8.05
CA SER A 326 4.31 17.27 -8.77
C SER A 326 4.63 18.67 -8.21
N THR A 327 5.36 18.77 -7.10
CA THR A 327 5.76 20.02 -6.45
C THR A 327 7.25 20.01 -6.12
N ASP A 328 7.86 21.19 -5.94
CA ASP A 328 9.24 21.31 -5.47
C ASP A 328 9.35 20.82 -4.02
N VAL A 329 10.21 19.82 -3.78
CA VAL A 329 10.45 19.20 -2.46
C VAL A 329 11.90 19.38 -2.00
N LYS A 330 12.58 20.42 -2.50
CA LYS A 330 14.03 20.66 -2.24
C LYS A 330 14.39 20.70 -0.75
N GLU A 331 13.49 21.19 0.09
CA GLU A 331 13.69 21.33 1.54
C GLU A 331 13.72 19.98 2.29
N TYR A 332 13.19 18.93 1.67
CA TYR A 332 13.13 17.58 2.23
C TYR A 332 14.18 16.63 1.66
N LEU A 333 15.04 17.11 0.73
CA LEU A 333 16.06 16.27 0.12
C LEU A 333 17.09 15.80 1.16
N ALA A 334 17.38 14.50 1.11
CA ALA A 334 18.49 13.94 1.87
C ALA A 334 19.84 14.45 1.31
N GLU A 335 20.88 14.39 2.13
CA GLU A 335 22.25 14.77 1.72
C GLU A 335 22.68 14.06 0.45
N GLY A 336 23.36 14.79 -0.44
CA GLY A 336 23.84 14.26 -1.72
C GLY A 336 22.74 14.07 -2.79
N LYS A 337 21.53 14.56 -2.57
CA LYS A 337 20.43 14.53 -3.54
C LYS A 337 20.18 15.91 -4.15
N ILE A 338 19.57 15.92 -5.33
CA ILE A 338 19.19 17.11 -6.08
C ILE A 338 17.91 16.83 -6.85
N LEU A 339 17.11 17.87 -7.16
CA LEU A 339 15.91 17.73 -7.98
C LEU A 339 16.22 18.01 -9.45
N GLN A 340 15.99 17.01 -10.29
CA GLN A 340 15.86 17.18 -11.73
C GLN A 340 14.45 17.67 -12.05
N LYS A 341 14.34 18.76 -12.82
CA LYS A 341 13.09 19.34 -13.27
C LYS A 341 12.75 18.82 -14.67
N ASN A 342 11.59 18.22 -14.83
CA ASN A 342 11.08 17.68 -16.09
C ASN A 342 9.69 18.27 -16.37
N GLY A 343 9.64 19.46 -17.02
CA GLY A 343 8.39 20.22 -17.16
C GLY A 343 7.84 20.64 -15.79
N ASP A 344 6.63 20.18 -15.47
CA ASP A 344 5.95 20.49 -14.22
C ASP A 344 6.22 19.44 -13.11
N THR A 345 7.14 18.50 -13.35
CA THR A 345 7.49 17.47 -12.36
C THR A 345 8.95 17.56 -11.94
N TYR A 346 9.22 17.00 -10.77
CA TYR A 346 10.53 16.98 -10.13
C TYR A 346 10.91 15.54 -9.78
N THR A 347 12.14 15.15 -10.07
CA THR A 347 12.65 13.81 -9.72
C THR A 347 13.87 13.96 -8.82
N ALA A 348 13.86 13.33 -7.67
CA ALA A 348 15.00 13.31 -6.76
C ALA A 348 16.05 12.32 -7.27
N VAL A 349 17.26 12.82 -7.55
CA VAL A 349 18.39 12.02 -8.08
C VAL A 349 19.64 12.26 -7.26
N THR A 350 20.65 11.40 -7.42
CA THR A 350 21.95 11.58 -6.78
C THR A 350 22.72 12.72 -7.46
N ASN A 351 23.25 13.66 -6.67
CA ASN A 351 24.02 14.80 -7.15
C ASN A 351 25.49 14.44 -7.46
N SER A 352 25.70 13.46 -8.33
CA SER A 352 27.04 13.06 -8.78
C SER A 352 26.95 12.40 -10.16
N GLY A 353 27.98 12.62 -10.99
CA GLY A 353 28.10 12.02 -12.33
C GLY A 353 27.01 12.48 -13.31
N ILE A 354 26.43 13.66 -13.09
CA ILE A 354 25.34 14.21 -13.90
C ILE A 354 25.87 14.68 -15.25
N THR A 355 25.30 14.15 -16.34
CA THR A 355 25.77 14.42 -17.71
C THR A 355 24.72 15.13 -18.59
N SER A 356 23.48 15.27 -18.11
CA SER A 356 22.38 15.95 -18.82
C SER A 356 21.24 16.29 -17.89
N GLY A 357 20.31 17.14 -18.33
CA GLY A 357 19.10 17.49 -17.60
C GLY A 357 19.08 18.93 -17.08
N THR A 358 17.93 19.33 -16.53
CA THR A 358 17.72 20.62 -15.88
C THR A 358 17.42 20.39 -14.40
N TYR A 359 18.00 21.22 -13.52
CA TYR A 359 17.99 21.01 -12.07
C TYR A 359 17.59 22.29 -11.32
N THR A 360 16.99 22.15 -10.15
CA THR A 360 16.57 23.28 -9.31
C THR A 360 17.73 23.91 -8.51
N ALA A 361 18.87 23.24 -8.44
CA ALA A 361 20.11 23.74 -7.85
C ALA A 361 21.28 23.36 -8.73
N LYS A 362 22.47 23.94 -8.47
CA LYS A 362 23.67 23.68 -9.26
C LYS A 362 24.17 22.24 -9.07
N PRO A 363 24.13 21.38 -10.11
CA PRO A 363 24.55 19.98 -9.99
C PRO A 363 26.07 19.82 -10.03
N THR A 364 26.54 18.68 -9.50
CA THR A 364 27.95 18.24 -9.63
C THR A 364 28.10 17.45 -10.93
N VAL A 365 28.94 17.95 -11.84
CA VAL A 365 29.14 17.35 -13.16
C VAL A 365 30.56 16.80 -13.29
N PRO A 366 30.77 15.73 -14.08
CA PRO A 366 32.10 15.21 -14.38
C PRO A 366 32.86 16.08 -15.41
N ASP A 367 34.14 15.79 -15.60
CA ASP A 367 34.94 16.43 -16.64
C ASP A 367 34.30 16.29 -18.02
N GLY A 368 34.42 17.34 -18.85
CA GLY A 368 33.78 17.39 -20.17
C GLY A 368 32.35 17.85 -20.18
N TYR A 369 31.81 18.25 -19.03
CA TYR A 369 30.47 18.86 -18.91
C TYR A 369 30.54 20.21 -18.19
N LYS A 370 29.61 21.10 -18.50
CA LYS A 370 29.46 22.40 -17.85
C LYS A 370 28.01 22.58 -17.35
N VAL A 371 27.86 23.43 -16.35
CA VAL A 371 26.57 23.84 -15.82
C VAL A 371 26.27 25.24 -16.33
N VAL A 372 25.07 25.42 -16.92
CA VAL A 372 24.58 26.72 -17.40
C VAL A 372 23.39 27.11 -16.52
N GLU A 373 23.46 28.29 -15.92
CA GLU A 373 22.34 28.86 -15.17
C GLU A 373 21.33 29.48 -16.16
N ASN A 374 20.07 29.10 -16.02
CA ASN A 374 18.96 29.58 -16.84
C ASN A 374 18.34 30.84 -16.23
N THR A 375 17.59 31.58 -17.02
CA THR A 375 16.91 32.82 -16.59
C THR A 375 15.81 32.59 -15.53
N ASP A 376 15.30 31.37 -15.42
CA ASP A 376 14.32 30.96 -14.40
C ASP A 376 14.95 30.45 -13.09
N GLY A 377 16.29 30.58 -12.95
CA GLY A 377 17.03 30.13 -11.76
C GLY A 377 17.32 28.62 -11.73
N THR A 378 16.97 27.88 -12.78
CA THR A 378 17.35 26.47 -12.93
C THR A 378 18.73 26.33 -13.58
N PHE A 379 19.29 25.13 -13.55
CA PHE A 379 20.63 24.82 -14.05
C PHE A 379 20.56 23.70 -15.07
N THR A 380 21.02 23.94 -16.29
CA THR A 380 21.11 22.93 -17.34
C THR A 380 22.53 22.39 -17.46
N VAL A 381 22.65 21.08 -17.63
CA VAL A 381 23.94 20.41 -17.86
C VAL A 381 24.14 20.19 -19.34
N GLU A 382 25.26 20.68 -19.86
CA GLU A 382 25.65 20.59 -21.27
C GLU A 382 27.02 19.93 -21.40
N LYS A 383 27.18 19.12 -22.45
CA LYS A 383 28.52 18.64 -22.84
C LYS A 383 29.35 19.78 -23.34
N VAL A 384 30.57 19.91 -22.84
CA VAL A 384 31.55 20.87 -23.40
C VAL A 384 31.88 20.41 -24.79
N GLY A 385 31.57 21.22 -25.81
CA GLY A 385 31.91 20.92 -27.20
C GLY A 385 33.42 20.71 -27.33
N GLY A 386 33.82 19.51 -27.72
CA GLY A 386 35.20 19.25 -28.01
C GLY A 386 35.59 20.06 -29.23
N TYR A 387 36.39 21.11 -29.05
CA TYR A 387 37.16 21.63 -30.16
C TYR A 387 38.08 20.52 -30.58
N TYR A 388 37.86 19.89 -31.72
CA TYR A 388 38.89 19.12 -32.38
C TYR A 388 39.98 20.12 -32.74
N TYR A 389 41.05 20.23 -31.93
CA TYR A 389 42.27 20.81 -32.37
C TYR A 389 42.83 19.91 -33.48
N TYR A 390 42.60 20.32 -34.71
CA TYR A 390 43.35 19.77 -35.82
C TYR A 390 44.82 20.23 -35.61
N GLN A 391 45.66 19.36 -35.05
CA GLN A 391 47.09 19.54 -35.15
C GLN A 391 47.45 19.25 -36.61
N PRO A 392 47.88 20.23 -37.39
CA PRO A 392 48.47 19.94 -38.67
C PRO A 392 49.79 19.20 -38.39
N THR A 393 49.83 17.92 -38.71
CA THR A 393 51.09 17.20 -38.82
C THR A 393 51.87 17.85 -39.94
N THR A 394 52.97 18.52 -39.58
CA THR A 394 53.99 18.98 -40.52
C THR A 394 54.69 17.74 -41.04
N ASP A 395 54.12 17.06 -42.02
CA ASP A 395 54.87 16.16 -42.90
C ASP A 395 55.25 16.90 -44.19
N THR A 396 56.46 17.38 -44.23
CA THR A 396 57.13 17.78 -45.45
C THR A 396 57.42 16.55 -46.29
N LYS A 397 56.57 16.27 -47.27
CA LYS A 397 56.92 15.58 -48.52
C LYS A 397 56.09 16.07 -49.65
N THR A 398 56.77 16.76 -50.60
CA THR A 398 56.31 17.03 -51.94
C THR A 398 55.98 15.74 -52.69
N ASP A 399 54.76 15.63 -53.24
CA ASP A 399 54.57 15.40 -54.65
C ASP A 399 53.07 15.57 -55.04
N GLY A 400 52.87 16.10 -56.25
CA GLY A 400 51.61 16.58 -56.71
C GLY A 400 50.67 15.47 -57.15
N THR A 401 49.42 15.66 -56.76
CA THR A 401 48.20 15.46 -57.59
C THR A 401 46.96 15.94 -56.81
N LYS A 402 46.18 16.78 -57.44
CA LYS A 402 44.92 17.33 -56.91
C LYS A 402 43.86 16.23 -56.76
N GLY A 403 43.52 15.87 -55.50
CA GLY A 403 42.31 15.12 -55.17
C GLY A 403 41.55 15.85 -54.07
N SER A 404 40.29 16.27 -54.35
CA SER A 404 39.40 16.86 -53.38
C SER A 404 39.27 15.95 -52.13
N PRO A 405 39.27 16.51 -50.92
CA PRO A 405 39.04 15.71 -49.72
C PRO A 405 37.59 15.26 -49.69
N LYS A 406 37.36 13.95 -49.65
CA LYS A 406 36.04 13.38 -49.32
C LYS A 406 35.82 13.59 -47.83
N THR A 407 35.00 14.55 -47.46
CA THR A 407 34.47 14.67 -46.10
C THR A 407 33.49 13.52 -45.89
N PHE A 408 33.93 12.50 -45.19
CA PHE A 408 33.06 11.46 -44.66
C PHE A 408 32.54 11.94 -43.32
N ASP A 409 31.35 12.53 -43.31
CA ASP A 409 30.71 12.95 -42.09
C ASP A 409 30.04 11.73 -41.42
N ALA A 410 30.81 11.05 -40.56
CA ALA A 410 30.34 9.92 -39.80
C ALA A 410 29.25 10.28 -38.74
N GLY A 411 29.07 11.59 -38.49
CA GLY A 411 28.10 12.09 -37.51
C GLY A 411 26.63 11.92 -37.97
N ILE A 412 26.37 12.15 -39.26
CA ILE A 412 25.00 12.06 -39.82
C ILE A 412 24.54 10.61 -39.91
N ALA A 413 25.43 9.67 -40.22
CA ALA A 413 25.07 8.25 -40.29
C ALA A 413 24.63 7.67 -38.92
N LEU A 414 25.24 8.16 -37.83
CA LEU A 414 24.91 7.72 -36.46
C LEU A 414 23.54 8.28 -36.01
N TYR A 415 23.21 9.52 -36.35
CA TYR A 415 21.92 10.12 -36.03
C TYR A 415 20.76 9.51 -36.84
N VAL A 416 20.97 9.19 -38.11
CA VAL A 416 19.97 8.50 -38.94
C VAL A 416 19.76 7.06 -38.45
N GLY A 417 20.80 6.36 -38.02
CA GLY A 417 20.70 5.01 -37.43
C GLY A 417 19.90 4.99 -36.13
N MET A 418 20.08 5.95 -35.23
CA MET A 418 19.33 6.04 -33.97
C MET A 418 17.89 6.47 -34.17
N ALA A 419 17.59 7.33 -35.16
CA ALA A 419 16.23 7.73 -35.49
C ALA A 419 15.43 6.57 -36.11
N LEU A 420 16.06 5.71 -36.92
CA LEU A 420 15.42 4.53 -37.50
C LEU A 420 15.15 3.42 -36.50
N THR A 421 16.00 3.23 -35.49
CA THR A 421 15.79 2.22 -34.43
C THR A 421 14.71 2.66 -33.46
N SER A 422 14.54 3.95 -33.18
CA SER A 422 13.44 4.47 -32.35
C SER A 422 12.07 4.40 -33.07
N ALA A 423 12.04 4.62 -34.37
CA ALA A 423 10.82 4.50 -35.17
C ALA A 423 10.38 3.02 -35.37
N ALA A 424 11.33 2.07 -35.47
CA ALA A 424 11.02 0.65 -35.55
C ALA A 424 10.52 0.06 -34.22
N GLY A 425 10.98 0.59 -33.06
CA GLY A 425 10.52 0.19 -31.75
C GLY A 425 9.04 0.53 -31.48
N VAL A 426 8.58 1.68 -31.98
CA VAL A 426 7.17 2.12 -31.81
C VAL A 426 6.22 1.34 -32.74
N ALA A 427 6.67 0.88 -33.92
CA ALA A 427 5.84 0.10 -34.82
C ALA A 427 5.61 -1.36 -34.35
N PHE A 428 6.49 -1.92 -33.49
CA PHE A 428 6.37 -3.30 -33.00
C PHE A 428 5.44 -3.45 -31.79
N VAL A 429 5.18 -2.38 -31.05
CA VAL A 429 4.28 -2.41 -29.87
C VAL A 429 2.81 -2.24 -30.27
N GLY A 430 2.52 -1.70 -31.47
CA GLY A 430 1.17 -1.41 -31.94
C GLY A 430 0.43 -2.59 -32.62
N LYS A 431 1.04 -3.77 -32.79
CA LYS A 431 0.48 -4.86 -33.62
C LYS A 431 0.22 -6.17 -32.86
N LYS A 432 -0.12 -6.12 -31.57
CA LYS A 432 -0.48 -7.31 -30.81
C LYS A 432 -1.74 -7.08 -29.95
N ARG A 433 -2.85 -6.72 -30.63
CA ARG A 433 -4.21 -6.84 -30.08
C ARG A 433 -5.20 -6.84 -31.23
N GLU A 434 -5.36 -7.99 -31.86
CA GLU A 434 -6.54 -8.47 -32.57
C GLU A 434 -6.21 -9.92 -32.95
N ASP A 435 -6.63 -10.79 -32.04
CA ASP A 435 -7.22 -12.10 -32.29
C ASP A 435 -7.69 -12.67 -30.94
#